data_31380c663e69d0d458880f31b75ac8dc
#
_entry.id   31380c663e69d0d458880f31b75ac8dc
#
_cell.length_a   1.000
_cell.length_b   1.000
_cell.length_c   1.000
_cell.angle_alpha   90.00
_cell.angle_beta   90.00
_cell.angle_gamma   90.00
#
_symmetry.space_group_name_H-M   'P 1'
#
loop_
_entity.id
_entity.type
_entity.pdbx_description
1 polymer ?
#
loop_
_entity_poly.entity_id
_entity_poly.type
_entity_poly.pdbx_seq_one_letter_code
_entity_poly.pdbx_strand_id
1 'polypeptide(L)'
;MFQGTDSSDIYQERALHDPDGIGKFYLGREIAQVMGHQGATWLERSSRELEERPNLAIAALDLSSTDVVADIGAGTGYFSFRLSREVPDGQVLAIDIQPEMLNIINFLKQENQIDNVEPVLGSENDPHLPANSVDLAVMVDAYHEFAYPREMMTGIVQALKPGGRVALLEYRGENPLVPIKRLHKMSQRQVKREMQAVGLQWQETKNILPQQHLMIFGKDDDF
;
A
#
# COMPACT_ATOMS: atom_id res chain seq x y z
N MET A 1 -6.82 5.01 -30.44
CA MET A 1 -6.37 3.62 -30.66
C MET A 1 -5.05 3.48 -29.92
N PHE A 2 -5.11 3.17 -28.60
CA PHE A 2 -3.90 2.93 -27.80
C PHE A 2 -3.40 1.52 -28.13
N GLN A 3 -2.22 1.44 -28.73
CA GLN A 3 -1.50 0.17 -28.86
C GLN A 3 -1.07 -0.26 -27.45
N GLY A 4 -1.58 -1.42 -27.01
CA GLY A 4 -1.10 -2.04 -25.79
C GLY A 4 0.41 -2.30 -25.92
N THR A 5 1.22 -1.62 -25.15
CA THR A 5 2.62 -1.99 -24.94
C THR A 5 2.63 -3.37 -24.30
N ASP A 6 3.31 -4.30 -24.95
CA ASP A 6 3.47 -5.68 -24.48
C ASP A 6 4.06 -5.64 -23.05
N SER A 7 3.46 -6.38 -22.11
CA SER A 7 3.89 -6.40 -20.71
C SER A 7 5.36 -6.82 -20.52
N SER A 8 5.96 -7.43 -21.54
CA SER A 8 7.37 -7.86 -21.57
C SER A 8 8.38 -6.69 -21.53
N ASP A 9 7.98 -5.47 -21.96
CA ASP A 9 8.87 -4.30 -21.99
C ASP A 9 8.90 -3.51 -20.67
N ILE A 10 7.97 -3.81 -19.76
CA ILE A 10 7.79 -3.02 -18.51
C ILE A 10 8.62 -3.59 -17.38
N TYR A 11 8.76 -4.91 -17.34
CA TYR A 11 9.49 -5.66 -16.33
C TYR A 11 10.74 -6.28 -16.92
N GLN A 12 11.81 -6.30 -16.11
CA GLN A 12 13.03 -7.02 -16.45
C GLN A 12 13.20 -8.18 -15.47
N GLU A 13 13.45 -9.39 -15.98
CA GLU A 13 13.81 -10.52 -15.16
C GLU A 13 15.32 -10.77 -15.18
N ARG A 14 15.91 -11.09 -14.03
CA ARG A 14 17.33 -11.37 -13.89
C ARG A 14 17.55 -12.62 -13.06
N ALA A 15 18.33 -13.55 -13.59
CA ALA A 15 18.68 -14.78 -12.89
C ALA A 15 19.60 -14.53 -11.68
N LEU A 16 20.46 -13.51 -11.76
CA LEU A 16 21.30 -13.07 -10.63
C LEU A 16 20.64 -11.86 -9.97
N HIS A 17 20.13 -12.06 -8.76
CA HIS A 17 19.37 -11.07 -8.02
C HIS A 17 19.58 -11.17 -6.51
N ASP A 18 19.02 -10.26 -5.73
CA ASP A 18 19.09 -10.28 -4.27
C ASP A 18 18.28 -11.48 -3.70
N PRO A 19 18.79 -12.23 -2.71
CA PRO A 19 18.04 -13.31 -2.09
C PRO A 19 16.70 -12.89 -1.46
N ASP A 20 16.54 -11.62 -1.09
CA ASP A 20 15.28 -11.04 -0.57
C ASP A 20 14.38 -10.49 -1.68
N GLY A 21 14.76 -10.62 -2.95
CA GLY A 21 14.00 -10.20 -4.13
C GLY A 21 13.39 -11.37 -4.88
N ILE A 22 12.53 -11.06 -5.83
CA ILE A 22 11.92 -12.07 -6.73
C ILE A 22 12.60 -12.15 -8.11
N GLY A 23 13.72 -11.44 -8.30
CA GLY A 23 14.44 -11.39 -9.57
C GLY A 23 13.75 -10.55 -10.66
N LYS A 24 12.63 -9.93 -10.34
CA LYS A 24 11.84 -9.07 -11.23
C LYS A 24 12.09 -7.60 -10.90
N PHE A 25 12.29 -6.79 -11.93
CA PHE A 25 12.62 -5.38 -11.81
C PHE A 25 11.57 -4.51 -12.48
N TYR A 26 11.13 -3.45 -11.78
CA TYR A 26 10.23 -2.43 -12.28
C TYR A 26 10.90 -1.06 -12.20
N LEU A 27 11.00 -0.36 -13.33
CA LEU A 27 11.64 0.95 -13.43
C LEU A 27 13.01 1.01 -12.70
N GLY A 28 13.82 -0.08 -12.82
CA GLY A 28 15.15 -0.18 -12.25
C GLY A 28 15.24 -0.62 -10.77
N ARG A 29 14.11 -0.78 -10.08
CA ARG A 29 14.02 -1.35 -8.73
C ARG A 29 13.75 -2.84 -8.82
N GLU A 30 14.48 -3.64 -8.06
CA GLU A 30 14.11 -5.03 -7.81
C GLU A 30 12.95 -5.10 -6.81
N ILE A 31 11.97 -5.93 -7.12
CA ILE A 31 10.78 -6.14 -6.29
C ILE A 31 11.17 -7.07 -5.13
N ALA A 32 10.80 -6.68 -3.90
CA ALA A 32 11.03 -7.50 -2.72
C ALA A 32 10.13 -8.74 -2.71
N GLN A 33 10.59 -9.80 -2.04
CA GLN A 33 9.78 -10.98 -1.79
C GLN A 33 8.66 -10.65 -0.81
N VAL A 34 7.43 -11.07 -1.13
CA VAL A 34 6.26 -10.88 -0.26
C VAL A 34 6.47 -11.55 1.09
N MET A 35 6.15 -10.83 2.16
CA MET A 35 6.10 -11.40 3.50
C MET A 35 4.89 -12.32 3.62
N GLY A 36 5.12 -13.63 3.80
CA GLY A 36 4.05 -14.60 4.00
C GLY A 36 3.31 -14.41 5.32
N HIS A 37 2.10 -14.96 5.43
CA HIS A 37 1.26 -14.91 6.64
C HIS A 37 1.95 -15.41 7.92
N GLN A 38 3.03 -16.20 7.81
CA GLN A 38 3.88 -16.59 8.93
C GLN A 38 4.56 -15.39 9.61
N GLY A 39 4.68 -14.26 8.90
CA GLY A 39 5.17 -12.98 9.42
C GLY A 39 4.14 -12.17 10.22
N ALA A 40 2.90 -12.64 10.39
CA ALA A 40 1.83 -11.93 11.09
C ALA A 40 2.22 -11.44 12.49
N THR A 41 2.99 -12.25 13.24
CA THR A 41 3.49 -11.87 14.57
C THR A 41 4.40 -10.64 14.53
N TRP A 42 5.17 -10.46 13.44
CA TRP A 42 6.01 -9.28 13.27
C TRP A 42 5.16 -8.02 13.03
N LEU A 43 4.03 -8.14 12.33
CA LEU A 43 3.11 -7.04 12.09
C LEU A 43 2.46 -6.52 13.39
N GLU A 44 2.31 -7.39 14.39
CA GLU A 44 1.69 -7.06 15.69
C GLU A 44 2.72 -6.77 16.81
N ARG A 45 4.01 -6.61 16.46
CA ARG A 45 5.05 -6.32 17.46
C ARG A 45 4.78 -5.02 18.22
N SER A 46 4.96 -5.05 19.53
CA SER A 46 4.70 -3.89 20.40
C SER A 46 5.61 -2.69 20.13
N SER A 47 6.82 -2.90 19.60
CA SER A 47 7.76 -1.84 19.23
C SER A 47 7.26 -0.97 18.07
N ARG A 48 6.31 -1.45 17.28
CA ARG A 48 5.72 -0.76 16.12
C ARG A 48 5.17 0.63 16.47
N GLU A 49 4.54 0.76 17.64
CA GLU A 49 4.01 2.05 18.13
C GLU A 49 5.11 3.11 18.28
N LEU A 50 6.31 2.74 18.68
CA LEU A 50 7.44 3.66 18.83
C LEU A 50 8.20 3.87 17.51
N GLU A 51 8.34 2.82 16.71
CA GLU A 51 9.13 2.81 15.48
C GLU A 51 8.40 3.50 14.32
N GLU A 52 7.09 3.29 14.20
CA GLU A 52 6.28 3.72 13.06
C GLU A 52 5.28 4.82 13.40
N ARG A 53 4.85 4.92 14.68
CA ARG A 53 3.82 5.88 15.14
C ARG A 53 2.55 5.85 14.30
N PRO A 54 1.84 4.70 14.23
CA PRO A 54 0.69 4.51 13.34
C PRO A 54 -0.42 5.53 13.54
N ASN A 55 -0.73 5.91 14.79
CA ASN A 55 -1.76 6.91 15.06
C ASN A 55 -1.38 8.30 14.51
N LEU A 56 -0.09 8.67 14.55
CA LEU A 56 0.38 9.92 13.94
C LEU A 56 0.30 9.86 12.40
N ALA A 57 0.62 8.69 11.82
CA ALA A 57 0.47 8.47 10.38
C ALA A 57 -0.99 8.62 9.94
N ILE A 58 -1.92 7.98 10.65
CA ILE A 58 -3.36 8.02 10.34
C ILE A 58 -3.91 9.44 10.50
N ALA A 59 -3.60 10.14 11.60
CA ALA A 59 -4.01 11.52 11.78
C ALA A 59 -3.54 12.47 10.66
N ALA A 60 -2.40 12.13 10.03
CA ALA A 60 -1.85 12.90 8.91
C ALA A 60 -2.46 12.57 7.54
N LEU A 61 -3.39 11.61 7.45
CA LEU A 61 -4.11 11.29 6.21
C LEU A 61 -5.25 12.27 5.94
N ASP A 62 -5.66 13.07 6.92
CA ASP A 62 -6.73 14.06 6.83
C ASP A 62 -8.03 13.43 6.28
N LEU A 63 -8.52 12.38 6.98
CA LEU A 63 -9.73 11.63 6.62
C LEU A 63 -11.01 12.35 7.03
N SER A 64 -12.05 12.23 6.20
CA SER A 64 -13.43 12.57 6.56
C SER A 64 -14.14 11.35 7.15
N SER A 65 -15.09 11.56 8.07
CA SER A 65 -15.83 10.45 8.72
C SER A 65 -16.56 9.53 7.74
N THR A 66 -16.84 10.01 6.54
CA THR A 66 -17.59 9.31 5.48
C THR A 66 -16.69 8.71 4.38
N ASP A 67 -15.37 8.84 4.48
CA ASP A 67 -14.46 8.35 3.45
C ASP A 67 -14.52 6.82 3.30
N VAL A 68 -14.37 6.36 2.08
CA VAL A 68 -14.07 4.97 1.76
C VAL A 68 -12.57 4.84 1.58
N VAL A 69 -11.93 4.12 2.50
CA VAL A 69 -10.48 3.92 2.53
C VAL A 69 -10.14 2.49 2.10
N ALA A 70 -9.27 2.34 1.10
CA ALA A 70 -8.71 1.04 0.70
C ALA A 70 -7.33 0.87 1.34
N ASP A 71 -7.20 -0.09 2.26
CA ASP A 71 -5.93 -0.50 2.88
C ASP A 71 -5.36 -1.67 2.06
N ILE A 72 -4.34 -1.39 1.23
CA ILE A 72 -3.79 -2.32 0.26
C ILE A 72 -2.56 -3.03 0.84
N GLY A 73 -2.62 -4.35 0.93
CA GLY A 73 -1.68 -5.16 1.70
C GLY A 73 -1.99 -5.06 3.20
N ALA A 74 -3.26 -5.22 3.56
CA ALA A 74 -3.78 -4.98 4.91
C ALA A 74 -3.17 -5.90 5.98
N GLY A 75 -2.63 -7.06 5.59
CA GLY A 75 -2.04 -8.03 6.50
C GLY A 75 -3.05 -8.49 7.57
N THR A 76 -2.69 -8.33 8.84
CA THR A 76 -3.57 -8.67 9.98
C THR A 76 -4.70 -7.66 10.24
N GLY A 77 -4.76 -6.56 9.45
CA GLY A 77 -5.72 -5.46 9.67
C GLY A 77 -5.25 -4.41 10.68
N TYR A 78 -3.96 -4.43 11.03
CA TYR A 78 -3.39 -3.51 12.03
C TYR A 78 -3.71 -2.03 11.74
N PHE A 79 -3.58 -1.59 10.49
CA PHE A 79 -4.00 -0.26 10.05
C PHE A 79 -5.49 -0.19 9.79
N SER A 80 -6.10 -1.20 9.16
CA SER A 80 -7.53 -1.22 8.83
C SER A 80 -8.42 -0.93 10.04
N PHE A 81 -8.16 -1.57 11.19
CA PHE A 81 -8.94 -1.35 12.42
C PHE A 81 -8.69 0.01 13.09
N ARG A 82 -7.59 0.65 12.82
CA ARG A 82 -7.34 2.02 13.28
C ARG A 82 -8.02 3.04 12.36
N LEU A 83 -7.91 2.84 11.05
CA LEU A 83 -8.59 3.65 10.03
C LEU A 83 -10.11 3.62 10.20
N SER A 84 -10.69 2.47 10.56
CA SER A 84 -12.14 2.33 10.73
C SER A 84 -12.73 3.25 11.82
N ARG A 85 -11.91 3.64 12.80
CA ARG A 85 -12.32 4.59 13.86
C ARG A 85 -12.35 6.03 13.37
N GLU A 86 -11.56 6.36 12.36
CA GLU A 86 -11.51 7.71 11.76
C GLU A 86 -12.62 7.90 10.71
N VAL A 87 -13.17 6.80 10.19
CA VAL A 87 -14.25 6.82 9.17
C VAL A 87 -15.50 6.10 9.69
N PRO A 88 -16.10 6.52 10.82
CA PRO A 88 -17.22 5.80 11.45
C PRO A 88 -18.50 5.76 10.59
N ASP A 89 -18.67 6.73 9.69
CA ASP A 89 -19.80 6.82 8.74
C ASP A 89 -19.40 6.36 7.33
N GLY A 90 -18.14 5.96 7.15
CA GLY A 90 -17.54 5.46 5.93
C GLY A 90 -17.23 3.96 5.99
N GLN A 91 -16.23 3.54 5.24
CA GLN A 91 -15.84 2.14 5.16
C GLN A 91 -14.33 1.99 4.96
N VAL A 92 -13.75 0.93 5.51
CA VAL A 92 -12.39 0.47 5.20
C VAL A 92 -12.48 -0.83 4.42
N LEU A 93 -11.97 -0.83 3.19
CA LEU A 93 -11.75 -2.02 2.40
C LEU A 93 -10.34 -2.53 2.71
N ALA A 94 -10.24 -3.69 3.35
CA ALA A 94 -8.97 -4.31 3.74
C ALA A 94 -8.55 -5.34 2.68
N ILE A 95 -7.68 -4.93 1.77
CA ILE A 95 -7.27 -5.74 0.62
C ILE A 95 -5.98 -6.50 0.94
N ASP A 96 -6.00 -7.82 0.77
CA ASP A 96 -4.81 -8.65 0.83
C ASP A 96 -4.89 -9.77 -0.22
N ILE A 97 -3.74 -10.26 -0.68
CA ILE A 97 -3.66 -11.38 -1.62
C ILE A 97 -3.62 -12.74 -0.91
N GLN A 98 -3.43 -12.75 0.41
CA GLN A 98 -3.33 -13.94 1.24
C GLN A 98 -4.65 -14.20 1.99
N PRO A 99 -5.40 -15.25 1.66
CA PRO A 99 -6.66 -15.57 2.34
C PRO A 99 -6.50 -15.75 3.86
N GLU A 100 -5.33 -16.21 4.30
CA GLU A 100 -5.02 -16.40 5.72
C GLU A 100 -5.03 -15.07 6.49
N MET A 101 -4.52 -13.98 5.88
CA MET A 101 -4.57 -12.64 6.46
C MET A 101 -6.01 -12.14 6.58
N LEU A 102 -6.82 -12.33 5.54
CA LEU A 102 -8.22 -11.95 5.55
C LEU A 102 -9.05 -12.75 6.57
N ASN A 103 -8.69 -14.01 6.82
CA ASN A 103 -9.30 -14.81 7.88
C ASN A 103 -9.02 -14.22 9.27
N ILE A 104 -7.81 -13.71 9.51
CA ILE A 104 -7.47 -13.00 10.76
C ILE A 104 -8.32 -11.73 10.89
N ILE A 105 -8.43 -10.93 9.84
CA ILE A 105 -9.27 -9.72 9.83
C ILE A 105 -10.72 -10.07 10.13
N ASN A 106 -11.29 -11.08 9.46
CA ASN A 106 -12.66 -11.53 9.69
C ASN A 106 -12.89 -11.95 11.15
N PHE A 107 -11.98 -12.71 11.72
CA PHE A 107 -12.05 -13.12 13.12
C PHE A 107 -12.04 -11.92 14.06
N LEU A 108 -11.06 -11.01 13.90
CA LEU A 108 -10.93 -9.82 14.76
C LEU A 108 -12.10 -8.85 14.60
N LYS A 109 -12.64 -8.70 13.40
CA LYS A 109 -13.85 -7.92 13.11
C LYS A 109 -15.04 -8.42 13.91
N GLN A 110 -15.27 -9.73 13.92
CA GLN A 110 -16.37 -10.36 14.66
C GLN A 110 -16.18 -10.24 16.18
N GLU A 111 -15.00 -10.58 16.69
CA GLU A 111 -14.68 -10.48 18.12
C GLU A 111 -14.83 -9.07 18.69
N ASN A 112 -14.50 -8.04 17.91
CA ASN A 112 -14.54 -6.65 18.34
C ASN A 112 -15.80 -5.90 17.85
N GLN A 113 -16.76 -6.57 17.19
CA GLN A 113 -18.00 -5.99 16.69
C GLN A 113 -17.75 -4.75 15.78
N ILE A 114 -16.80 -4.86 14.86
CA ILE A 114 -16.45 -3.80 13.91
C ILE A 114 -17.16 -4.06 12.60
N ASP A 115 -18.08 -3.19 12.20
CA ASP A 115 -18.94 -3.38 11.04
C ASP A 115 -18.43 -2.71 9.76
N ASN A 116 -17.65 -1.64 9.89
CA ASN A 116 -17.18 -0.81 8.76
C ASN A 116 -15.81 -1.21 8.20
N VAL A 117 -15.32 -2.42 8.46
CA VAL A 117 -14.15 -3.02 7.80
C VAL A 117 -14.61 -4.16 6.92
N GLU A 118 -14.24 -4.16 5.65
CA GLU A 118 -14.61 -5.20 4.68
C GLU A 118 -13.35 -5.85 4.11
N PRO A 119 -13.07 -7.13 4.41
CA PRO A 119 -11.96 -7.86 3.82
C PRO A 119 -12.23 -8.15 2.33
N VAL A 120 -11.26 -7.86 1.49
CA VAL A 120 -11.33 -8.06 0.04
C VAL A 120 -10.13 -8.88 -0.42
N LEU A 121 -10.39 -10.02 -1.07
CA LEU A 121 -9.33 -10.82 -1.66
C LEU A 121 -8.92 -10.21 -3.00
N GLY A 122 -7.71 -9.63 -3.02
CA GLY A 122 -7.06 -9.16 -4.23
C GLY A 122 -6.29 -10.28 -4.93
N SER A 123 -5.64 -9.92 -6.02
CA SER A 123 -4.65 -10.74 -6.70
C SER A 123 -3.32 -9.99 -6.80
N GLU A 124 -2.27 -10.61 -7.33
CA GLU A 124 -0.96 -9.95 -7.48
C GLU A 124 -0.98 -8.71 -8.40
N ASN A 125 -1.98 -8.61 -9.28
CA ASN A 125 -2.07 -7.57 -10.32
C ASN A 125 -3.40 -6.82 -10.35
N ASP A 126 -4.36 -7.14 -9.46
CA ASP A 126 -5.67 -6.50 -9.40
C ASP A 126 -6.14 -6.38 -7.94
N PRO A 127 -6.43 -5.16 -7.43
CA PRO A 127 -6.97 -4.97 -6.09
C PRO A 127 -8.43 -5.40 -5.94
N HIS A 128 -9.11 -5.76 -7.02
CA HIS A 128 -10.53 -6.11 -7.10
C HIS A 128 -11.46 -5.02 -6.52
N LEU A 129 -11.12 -3.76 -6.74
CA LEU A 129 -11.91 -2.61 -6.29
C LEU A 129 -12.82 -2.10 -7.42
N PRO A 130 -14.07 -1.72 -7.11
CA PRO A 130 -14.93 -1.07 -8.08
C PRO A 130 -14.37 0.29 -8.53
N ALA A 131 -14.57 0.65 -9.79
CA ALA A 131 -14.15 1.96 -10.29
C ALA A 131 -14.86 3.10 -9.55
N ASN A 132 -14.17 4.21 -9.31
CA ASN A 132 -14.68 5.43 -8.67
C ASN A 132 -15.37 5.17 -7.31
N SER A 133 -14.82 4.27 -6.50
CA SER A 133 -15.40 3.86 -5.21
C SER A 133 -14.60 4.31 -3.98
N VAL A 134 -13.34 4.72 -4.15
CA VAL A 134 -12.38 4.94 -3.06
C VAL A 134 -11.97 6.41 -2.97
N ASP A 135 -12.00 6.97 -1.76
CA ASP A 135 -11.52 8.33 -1.48
C ASP A 135 -10.01 8.35 -1.21
N LEU A 136 -9.51 7.33 -0.51
CA LEU A 136 -8.09 7.15 -0.22
C LEU A 136 -7.68 5.68 -0.36
N ALA A 137 -6.64 5.40 -1.14
CA ALA A 137 -5.92 4.14 -1.09
C ALA A 137 -4.63 4.32 -0.28
N VAL A 138 -4.43 3.51 0.76
CA VAL A 138 -3.24 3.55 1.62
C VAL A 138 -2.45 2.24 1.49
N MET A 139 -1.14 2.34 1.42
CA MET A 139 -0.20 1.22 1.44
C MET A 139 0.83 1.47 2.53
N VAL A 140 0.97 0.52 3.46
CA VAL A 140 1.88 0.64 4.61
C VAL A 140 2.89 -0.49 4.56
N ASP A 141 4.12 -0.17 4.17
CA ASP A 141 5.22 -1.13 3.99
C ASP A 141 4.79 -2.35 3.15
N ALA A 142 4.04 -2.11 2.08
CA ALA A 142 3.49 -3.15 1.21
C ALA A 142 3.84 -2.96 -0.27
N TYR A 143 3.91 -1.71 -0.74
CA TYR A 143 4.09 -1.43 -2.16
C TYR A 143 5.39 -2.00 -2.74
N HIS A 144 6.46 -2.02 -1.96
CA HIS A 144 7.76 -2.57 -2.39
C HIS A 144 7.71 -4.08 -2.71
N GLU A 145 6.68 -4.79 -2.25
CA GLU A 145 6.45 -6.23 -2.46
C GLU A 145 5.52 -6.53 -3.64
N PHE A 146 4.90 -5.54 -4.28
CA PHE A 146 3.97 -5.79 -5.38
C PHE A 146 4.67 -6.45 -6.56
N ALA A 147 4.27 -7.69 -6.90
CA ALA A 147 4.84 -8.46 -8.01
C ALA A 147 4.52 -7.83 -9.38
N TYR A 148 3.39 -7.10 -9.47
CA TYR A 148 2.93 -6.37 -10.65
C TYR A 148 2.51 -4.94 -10.28
N PRO A 149 3.49 -4.08 -9.86
CA PRO A 149 3.18 -2.76 -9.31
C PRO A 149 2.44 -1.85 -10.29
N ARG A 150 2.71 -1.94 -11.60
CA ARG A 150 2.02 -1.13 -12.59
C ARG A 150 0.54 -1.50 -12.71
N GLU A 151 0.23 -2.78 -12.85
CA GLU A 151 -1.12 -3.30 -12.99
C GLU A 151 -1.94 -3.02 -11.73
N MET A 152 -1.40 -3.36 -10.57
CA MET A 152 -2.02 -3.11 -9.28
C MET A 152 -2.34 -1.62 -9.10
N MET A 153 -1.36 -0.75 -9.34
CA MET A 153 -1.56 0.70 -9.21
C MET A 153 -2.53 1.26 -10.26
N THR A 154 -2.57 0.69 -11.48
CA THR A 154 -3.57 1.08 -12.49
C THR A 154 -4.98 0.76 -12.00
N GLY A 155 -5.20 -0.43 -11.42
CA GLY A 155 -6.48 -0.80 -10.79
C GLY A 155 -6.86 0.14 -9.65
N ILE A 156 -5.90 0.48 -8.78
CA ILE A 156 -6.10 1.44 -7.68
C ILE A 156 -6.50 2.83 -8.22
N VAL A 157 -5.79 3.35 -9.23
CA VAL A 157 -6.11 4.66 -9.86
C VAL A 157 -7.51 4.67 -10.47
N GLN A 158 -7.93 3.56 -11.09
CA GLN A 158 -9.30 3.41 -11.60
C GLN A 158 -10.34 3.39 -10.47
N ALA A 159 -10.01 2.82 -9.33
CA ALA A 159 -10.89 2.77 -8.16
C ALA A 159 -11.01 4.13 -7.44
N LEU A 160 -10.04 5.03 -7.59
CA LEU A 160 -10.12 6.36 -6.98
C LEU A 160 -11.26 7.17 -7.56
N LYS A 161 -12.05 7.80 -6.69
CA LYS A 161 -13.02 8.85 -7.03
C LYS A 161 -12.30 10.07 -7.60
N PRO A 162 -13.02 10.99 -8.30
CA PRO A 162 -12.49 12.32 -8.59
C PRO A 162 -12.00 13.01 -7.30
N GLY A 163 -10.78 13.53 -7.30
CA GLY A 163 -10.13 14.08 -6.10
C GLY A 163 -9.59 13.02 -5.10
N GLY A 164 -9.75 11.75 -5.41
CA GLY A 164 -9.21 10.66 -4.59
C GLY A 164 -7.68 10.66 -4.54
N ARG A 165 -7.13 10.13 -3.45
CA ARG A 165 -5.71 10.19 -3.14
C ARG A 165 -5.11 8.80 -2.92
N VAL A 166 -3.79 8.73 -3.12
CA VAL A 166 -2.96 7.57 -2.72
C VAL A 166 -2.00 8.02 -1.64
N ALA A 167 -1.89 7.27 -0.56
CA ALA A 167 -0.90 7.46 0.50
C ALA A 167 0.04 6.25 0.57
N LEU A 168 1.34 6.49 0.43
CA LEU A 168 2.36 5.46 0.65
C LEU A 168 3.15 5.77 1.91
N LEU A 169 3.17 4.81 2.81
CA LEU A 169 4.06 4.77 3.97
C LEU A 169 5.12 3.70 3.68
N GLU A 170 6.37 4.13 3.53
CA GLU A 170 7.47 3.24 3.21
C GLU A 170 8.70 3.58 4.04
N TYR A 171 9.45 2.58 4.48
CA TYR A 171 10.72 2.80 5.15
C TYR A 171 11.70 3.54 4.26
N ARG A 172 12.43 4.50 4.86
CA ARG A 172 13.32 5.42 4.13
C ARG A 172 14.49 4.69 3.49
N GLY A 173 14.46 4.52 2.17
CA GLY A 173 15.55 3.96 1.40
C GLY A 173 16.81 4.82 1.41
N GLU A 174 16.68 6.13 1.65
CA GLU A 174 17.78 7.08 1.75
C GLU A 174 18.56 6.96 3.07
N ASN A 175 17.96 6.34 4.10
CA ASN A 175 18.60 6.23 5.41
C ASN A 175 19.16 4.81 5.63
N PRO A 176 20.49 4.64 5.59
CA PRO A 176 21.11 3.34 5.84
C PRO A 176 20.99 2.86 7.29
N LEU A 177 20.65 3.75 8.23
CA LEU A 177 20.51 3.43 9.66
C LEU A 177 19.14 2.85 10.02
N VAL A 178 18.16 2.90 9.11
CA VAL A 178 16.89 2.21 9.30
C VAL A 178 17.12 0.71 9.23
N PRO A 179 16.87 -0.08 10.31
CA PRO A 179 17.26 -1.48 10.44
C PRO A 179 16.29 -2.42 9.70
N ILE A 180 15.97 -2.09 8.45
CA ILE A 180 15.11 -2.86 7.54
C ILE A 180 15.94 -3.29 6.34
N LYS A 181 15.68 -4.49 5.83
CA LYS A 181 16.34 -5.04 4.65
C LYS A 181 16.26 -4.09 3.46
N ARG A 182 17.28 -4.11 2.61
CA ARG A 182 17.46 -3.14 1.52
C ARG A 182 16.26 -3.05 0.57
N LEU A 183 15.71 -4.19 0.15
CA LEU A 183 14.59 -4.23 -0.80
C LEU A 183 13.24 -3.85 -0.17
N HIS A 184 13.13 -3.93 1.17
CA HIS A 184 11.93 -3.51 1.92
C HIS A 184 11.99 -2.03 2.35
N LYS A 185 12.80 -1.23 1.65
CA LYS A 185 12.87 0.23 1.80
C LYS A 185 12.77 0.89 0.43
N MET A 186 12.08 2.01 0.35
CA MET A 186 11.97 2.76 -0.89
C MET A 186 12.46 4.19 -0.74
N SER A 187 13.17 4.68 -1.77
CA SER A 187 13.50 6.10 -1.83
C SER A 187 12.32 6.90 -2.38
N GLN A 188 12.14 8.15 -1.89
CA GLN A 188 11.12 9.06 -2.40
C GLN A 188 11.23 9.25 -3.93
N ARG A 189 12.46 9.30 -4.46
CA ARG A 189 12.70 9.42 -5.89
C ARG A 189 12.11 8.24 -6.66
N GLN A 190 12.30 7.01 -6.16
CA GLN A 190 11.78 5.82 -6.82
C GLN A 190 10.26 5.76 -6.72
N VAL A 191 9.69 6.03 -5.54
CA VAL A 191 8.23 6.09 -5.35
C VAL A 191 7.60 7.09 -6.32
N LYS A 192 8.12 8.34 -6.38
CA LYS A 192 7.61 9.38 -7.29
C LYS A 192 7.64 8.92 -8.76
N ARG A 193 8.74 8.28 -9.17
CA ARG A 193 8.89 7.77 -10.54
C ARG A 193 7.86 6.69 -10.87
N GLU A 194 7.61 5.76 -9.93
CA GLU A 194 6.67 4.66 -10.13
C GLU A 194 5.21 5.15 -10.11
N MET A 195 4.86 6.08 -9.22
CA MET A 195 3.52 6.70 -9.16
C MET A 195 3.23 7.54 -10.41
N GLN A 196 4.19 8.31 -10.89
CA GLN A 196 4.05 9.09 -12.12
C GLN A 196 3.79 8.20 -13.35
N ALA A 197 4.38 7.00 -13.38
CA ALA A 197 4.19 6.05 -14.48
C ALA A 197 2.75 5.52 -14.62
N VAL A 198 1.92 5.70 -13.60
CA VAL A 198 0.49 5.33 -13.58
C VAL A 198 -0.45 6.54 -13.52
N GLY A 199 0.06 7.75 -13.81
CA GLY A 199 -0.75 8.98 -13.88
C GLY A 199 -1.05 9.63 -12.53
N LEU A 200 -0.33 9.25 -11.46
CA LEU A 200 -0.45 9.89 -10.16
C LEU A 200 0.57 11.04 -10.03
N GLN A 201 0.11 12.18 -9.51
CA GLN A 201 0.94 13.35 -9.25
C GLN A 201 1.29 13.46 -7.77
N TRP A 202 2.58 13.63 -7.48
CA TRP A 202 3.04 13.88 -6.13
C TRP A 202 2.50 15.23 -5.61
N GLN A 203 1.86 15.21 -4.46
CA GLN A 203 1.34 16.39 -3.78
C GLN A 203 2.29 16.83 -2.65
N GLU A 204 2.59 15.93 -1.73
CA GLU A 204 3.45 16.24 -0.58
C GLU A 204 4.18 15.00 -0.02
N THR A 205 5.19 15.26 0.79
CA THR A 205 5.82 14.26 1.66
C THR A 205 5.83 14.77 3.09
N LYS A 206 5.12 14.07 3.99
CA LYS A 206 5.11 14.37 5.42
C LYS A 206 6.24 13.58 6.11
N ASN A 207 7.28 14.28 6.58
CA ASN A 207 8.44 13.68 7.24
C ASN A 207 8.29 13.65 8.77
N ILE A 208 7.12 13.23 9.23
CA ILE A 208 6.73 13.23 10.66
C ILE A 208 7.01 11.92 11.37
N LEU A 209 7.22 10.84 10.60
CA LEU A 209 7.44 9.50 11.13
C LEU A 209 8.93 9.22 11.36
N PRO A 210 9.30 8.42 12.39
CA PRO A 210 10.70 8.19 12.73
C PRO A 210 11.51 7.50 11.62
N GLN A 211 10.97 6.45 11.02
CA GLN A 211 11.69 5.58 10.08
C GLN A 211 11.10 5.57 8.66
N GLN A 212 9.85 6.00 8.52
CA GLN A 212 9.13 6.01 7.25
C GLN A 212 8.96 7.44 6.72
N HIS A 213 8.66 7.54 5.45
CA HIS A 213 8.05 8.74 4.87
C HIS A 213 6.59 8.45 4.50
N LEU A 214 5.73 9.41 4.73
CA LEU A 214 4.36 9.40 4.25
C LEU A 214 4.29 10.29 3.02
N MET A 215 4.00 9.69 1.87
CA MET A 215 3.93 10.37 0.58
C MET A 215 2.50 10.36 0.04
N ILE A 216 1.97 11.53 -0.28
CA ILE A 216 0.61 11.72 -0.81
C ILE A 216 0.67 12.03 -2.30
N PHE A 217 -0.19 11.33 -3.04
CA PHE A 217 -0.37 11.51 -4.48
C PHE A 217 -1.85 11.72 -4.79
N GLY A 218 -2.14 12.54 -5.76
CA GLY A 218 -3.49 12.75 -6.31
C GLY A 218 -3.60 12.20 -7.72
N LYS A 219 -4.83 11.86 -8.10
CA LYS A 219 -5.18 11.57 -9.48
C LYS A 219 -5.16 12.88 -10.27
N ASP A 220 -4.60 12.86 -11.48
CA ASP A 220 -4.70 13.99 -12.39
C ASP A 220 -6.13 14.05 -12.91
N ASP A 221 -6.76 15.24 -12.86
CA ASP A 221 -8.14 15.45 -13.33
C ASP A 221 -8.27 15.30 -14.87
N ASP A 222 -7.13 15.22 -15.58
CA ASP A 222 -7.04 15.11 -17.04
C ASP A 222 -6.83 13.66 -17.54
N PHE A 223 -6.93 12.62 -16.65
CA PHE A 223 -6.79 11.20 -17.01
C PHE A 223 -8.10 10.43 -16.90
#